data_e1e7ba654f2b20ca940fc8401093c6ca
#
_entry.id   e1e7ba654f2b20ca940fc8401093c6ca
#
_cell.length_a   1.000
_cell.length_b   1.000
_cell.length_c   1.000
_cell.angle_alpha   90.00
_cell.angle_beta   90.00
_cell.angle_gamma   90.00
#
_symmetry.space_group_name_H-M   'P 1'
#
loop_
_entity.id
_entity.type
_entity.pdbx_description
1 polymer ?
#
loop_
_entity_poly.entity_id
_entity_poly.type
_entity_poly.pdbx_seq_one_letter_code
_entity_poly.pdbx_strand_id
1 'polypeptide(L)'
;MFESLSKEQKELLLNKDKKYQEIAETIYNKEDIFFIGRDIDYAIAMEGSLKLKEISYIHSEAYPAGELKHGTISLIEEGTPVISIVTNKNIAEKTISNIKEVKSRGAEVILLTNSECDVDSDFYNKKIVIPTTHKLIQPLLTILPLQ
;
A
#
# COMPACT_ATOMS: atom_id res chain seq x y z
N MET A 1 -1.73 22.23 -9.81
CA MET A 1 -2.10 20.85 -9.40
C MET A 1 -2.52 20.78 -7.92
N PHE A 2 -1.77 21.32 -6.98
CA PHE A 2 -2.19 21.43 -5.58
C PHE A 2 -3.40 22.34 -5.34
N GLU A 3 -3.63 23.32 -6.18
CA GLU A 3 -4.76 24.26 -6.09
C GLU A 3 -6.12 23.60 -6.36
N SER A 4 -6.16 22.47 -7.08
CA SER A 4 -7.39 21.74 -7.38
C SER A 4 -7.87 20.81 -6.26
N LEU A 5 -7.07 20.64 -5.20
CA LEU A 5 -7.40 19.80 -4.05
C LEU A 5 -8.28 20.59 -3.06
N SER A 6 -9.28 19.93 -2.48
CA SER A 6 -10.08 20.52 -1.40
C SER A 6 -9.21 20.79 -0.16
N LYS A 7 -9.69 21.66 0.74
CA LYS A 7 -8.98 21.95 1.99
C LYS A 7 -8.73 20.68 2.82
N GLU A 8 -9.72 19.79 2.88
CA GLU A 8 -9.62 18.50 3.59
C GLU A 8 -8.57 17.58 2.94
N GLN A 9 -8.50 17.56 1.59
CA GLN A 9 -7.47 16.80 0.87
C GLN A 9 -6.07 17.33 1.14
N LYS A 10 -5.90 18.66 1.21
CA LYS A 10 -4.63 19.28 1.57
C LYS A 10 -4.22 18.97 3.01
N GLU A 11 -5.16 19.03 3.94
CA GLU A 11 -4.91 18.70 5.35
C GLU A 11 -4.51 17.22 5.54
N LEU A 12 -5.16 16.30 4.83
CA LEU A 12 -4.80 14.87 4.82
C LEU A 12 -3.37 14.61 4.31
N LEU A 13 -2.93 15.39 3.32
CA LEU A 13 -1.60 15.26 2.72
C LEU A 13 -0.49 15.97 3.52
N LEU A 14 -0.85 17.02 4.25
CA LEU A 14 0.10 17.83 5.02
C LEU A 14 0.18 17.45 6.50
N ASN A 15 -0.84 16.79 7.03
CA ASN A 15 -0.81 16.30 8.39
C ASN A 15 0.15 15.11 8.47
N LYS A 16 1.24 15.29 9.19
CA LYS A 16 2.07 14.22 9.75
C LYS A 16 1.23 13.47 10.77
N ASP A 17 0.25 12.73 10.28
CA ASP A 17 -0.72 12.09 11.13
C ASP A 17 -0.01 11.05 12.00
N LYS A 18 -0.34 11.04 13.28
CA LYS A 18 0.05 10.03 14.26
C LYS A 18 -0.07 8.60 13.68
N LYS A 19 -1.05 8.40 12.82
CA LYS A 19 -1.28 7.15 12.10
C LYS A 19 -0.12 6.71 11.19
N TYR A 20 0.52 7.64 10.47
CA TYR A 20 1.70 7.30 9.65
C TYR A 20 2.89 6.93 10.53
N GLN A 21 3.05 7.62 11.66
CA GLN A 21 4.09 7.28 12.64
C GLN A 21 3.84 5.89 13.23
N GLU A 22 2.61 5.57 13.63
CA GLU A 22 2.25 4.24 14.14
C GLU A 22 2.48 3.13 13.11
N ILE A 23 2.28 3.40 11.81
CA ILE A 23 2.59 2.44 10.76
C ILE A 23 4.10 2.30 10.59
N ALA A 24 4.84 3.41 10.54
CA ALA A 24 6.29 3.40 10.44
C ALA A 24 6.94 2.63 11.60
N GLU A 25 6.44 2.81 12.83
CA GLU A 25 6.89 2.09 14.02
C GLU A 25 6.69 0.56 13.93
N THR A 26 5.74 0.09 13.15
CA THR A 26 5.56 -1.36 12.95
C THR A 26 6.50 -1.97 11.94
N ILE A 27 7.06 -1.17 11.04
CA ILE A 27 7.89 -1.67 9.94
C ILE A 27 9.37 -1.34 10.07
N TYR A 28 9.76 -0.35 10.90
CA TYR A 28 11.13 0.18 10.95
C TYR A 28 12.21 -0.84 11.35
N ASN A 29 11.84 -1.91 12.07
CA ASN A 29 12.73 -2.95 12.56
C ASN A 29 12.58 -4.29 11.80
N LYS A 30 11.86 -4.27 10.69
CA LYS A 30 11.67 -5.47 9.85
C LYS A 30 12.82 -5.59 8.85
N GLU A 31 13.18 -6.83 8.53
CA GLU A 31 14.25 -7.11 7.57
C GLU A 31 13.78 -7.04 6.13
N ASP A 32 12.57 -7.53 5.87
CA ASP A 32 11.95 -7.59 4.55
C ASP A 32 10.55 -6.98 4.57
N ILE A 33 10.24 -6.19 3.54
CA ILE A 33 8.92 -5.59 3.33
C ILE A 33 8.50 -5.80 1.88
N PHE A 34 7.30 -6.30 1.67
CA PHE A 34 6.75 -6.50 0.33
C PHE A 34 5.70 -5.45 -0.02
N PHE A 35 5.72 -5.04 -1.27
CA PHE A 35 4.73 -4.15 -1.85
C PHE A 35 3.96 -4.89 -2.93
N ILE A 36 2.64 -4.80 -2.93
CA ILE A 36 1.81 -5.42 -3.96
C ILE A 36 0.77 -4.46 -4.52
N GLY A 37 0.52 -4.58 -5.79
CA GLY A 37 -0.49 -3.83 -6.51
C GLY A 37 -0.79 -4.44 -7.88
N ARG A 38 -1.77 -3.89 -8.58
CA ARG A 38 -2.08 -4.26 -9.97
C ARG A 38 -2.14 -3.01 -10.83
N ASP A 39 -1.73 -3.14 -12.09
CA ASP A 39 -1.73 -2.05 -13.08
C ASP A 39 -0.97 -0.84 -12.54
N ILE A 40 -1.56 0.33 -12.50
CA ILE A 40 -0.92 1.56 -12.00
C ILE A 40 -0.52 1.44 -10.51
N ASP A 41 -1.30 0.72 -9.70
CA ASP A 41 -0.98 0.49 -8.29
C ASP A 41 0.32 -0.31 -8.12
N TYR A 42 0.66 -1.18 -9.08
CA TYR A 42 1.96 -1.86 -9.08
C TYR A 42 3.12 -0.90 -9.39
N ALA A 43 2.93 0.04 -10.33
CA ALA A 43 3.95 1.06 -10.58
C ALA A 43 4.22 1.92 -9.34
N ILE A 44 3.17 2.27 -8.59
CA ILE A 44 3.30 2.97 -7.30
C ILE A 44 3.97 2.09 -6.25
N ALA A 45 3.66 0.80 -6.21
CA ALA A 45 4.31 -0.17 -5.32
C ALA A 45 5.83 -0.23 -5.57
N MET A 46 6.27 -0.22 -6.83
CA MET A 46 7.70 -0.17 -7.18
C MET A 46 8.36 1.11 -6.67
N GLU A 47 7.73 2.26 -6.85
CA GLU A 47 8.25 3.54 -6.36
C GLU A 47 8.29 3.58 -4.82
N GLY A 48 7.25 3.10 -4.15
CA GLY A 48 7.21 3.01 -2.68
C GLY A 48 8.33 2.11 -2.13
N SER A 49 8.54 0.96 -2.75
CA SER A 49 9.65 0.06 -2.41
C SER A 49 11.02 0.74 -2.61
N LEU A 50 11.20 1.48 -3.72
CA LEU A 50 12.42 2.21 -3.97
C LEU A 50 12.67 3.28 -2.90
N LYS A 51 11.66 4.08 -2.56
CA LYS A 51 11.76 5.14 -1.53
C LYS A 51 12.08 4.56 -0.15
N LEU A 52 11.46 3.45 0.21
CA LEU A 52 11.76 2.78 1.47
C LEU A 52 13.22 2.34 1.54
N LYS A 53 13.76 1.74 0.50
CA LYS A 53 15.17 1.33 0.42
C LYS A 53 16.13 2.50 0.53
N GLU A 54 15.83 3.60 -0.17
CA GLU A 54 16.67 4.82 -0.17
C GLU A 54 16.78 5.45 1.22
N ILE A 55 15.70 5.43 2.02
CA ILE A 55 15.62 6.13 3.29
C ILE A 55 16.06 5.23 4.47
N SER A 56 15.59 3.98 4.49
CA SER A 56 15.69 3.10 5.66
C SER A 56 16.74 2.00 5.53
N TYR A 57 17.23 1.72 4.33
CA TYR A 57 18.10 0.57 4.02
C TYR A 57 17.44 -0.81 4.28
N ILE A 58 16.13 -0.83 4.60
CA ILE A 58 15.37 -2.07 4.73
C ILE A 58 15.21 -2.69 3.34
N HIS A 59 15.45 -4.01 3.24
CA HIS A 59 15.18 -4.71 2.00
C HIS A 59 13.68 -4.69 1.69
N SER A 60 13.35 -4.30 0.47
CA SER A 60 11.96 -4.32 0.03
C SER A 60 11.83 -4.66 -1.45
N GLU A 61 10.77 -5.35 -1.78
CA GLU A 61 10.46 -5.75 -3.16
C GLU A 61 9.01 -5.45 -3.49
N ALA A 62 8.77 -5.07 -4.74
CA ALA A 62 7.43 -4.85 -5.25
C ALA A 62 7.06 -5.92 -6.29
N TYR A 63 5.87 -6.50 -6.16
CA TYR A 63 5.36 -7.52 -7.07
C TYR A 63 3.99 -7.14 -7.63
N PRO A 64 3.72 -7.48 -8.89
CA PRO A 64 2.35 -7.51 -9.35
C PRO A 64 1.57 -8.51 -8.49
N ALA A 65 0.47 -8.09 -7.90
CA ALA A 65 -0.25 -8.92 -6.93
C ALA A 65 -0.64 -10.31 -7.47
N GLY A 66 -0.91 -10.42 -8.78
CA GLY A 66 -1.19 -11.70 -9.43
C GLY A 66 0.00 -12.64 -9.55
N GLU A 67 1.22 -12.12 -9.56
CA GLU A 67 2.45 -12.90 -9.74
C GLU A 67 2.98 -13.50 -8.43
N LEU A 68 2.49 -13.05 -7.28
CA LEU A 68 2.91 -13.59 -5.98
C LEU A 68 2.81 -15.11 -5.89
N LYS A 69 1.77 -15.69 -6.50
CA LYS A 69 1.52 -17.13 -6.49
C LYS A 69 2.60 -17.96 -7.18
N HIS A 70 3.38 -17.34 -8.06
CA HIS A 70 4.39 -18.03 -8.87
C HIS A 70 5.75 -18.23 -8.20
N GLY A 71 5.78 -18.12 -6.87
CA GLY A 71 6.98 -18.41 -6.07
C GLY A 71 7.18 -17.47 -4.88
N THR A 72 7.13 -16.18 -5.09
CA THR A 72 7.44 -15.15 -4.09
C THR A 72 6.56 -15.22 -2.83
N ILE A 73 5.36 -15.74 -2.94
CA ILE A 73 4.47 -15.94 -1.79
C ILE A 73 5.09 -16.87 -0.72
N SER A 74 6.06 -17.70 -1.10
CA SER A 74 6.78 -18.55 -0.13
C SER A 74 7.66 -17.76 0.84
N LEU A 75 8.00 -16.52 0.51
CA LEU A 75 8.77 -15.61 1.36
C LEU A 75 7.89 -14.89 2.40
N ILE A 76 6.58 -15.02 2.28
CA ILE A 76 5.63 -14.42 3.22
C ILE A 76 5.46 -15.37 4.40
N GLU A 77 5.91 -14.93 5.56
CA GLU A 77 5.82 -15.62 6.84
C GLU A 77 4.97 -14.82 7.85
N GLU A 78 4.74 -15.38 9.02
CA GLU A 78 4.03 -14.71 10.11
C GLU A 78 4.69 -13.38 10.49
N GLY A 79 3.92 -12.29 10.43
CA GLY A 79 4.38 -10.94 10.74
C GLY A 79 5.20 -10.26 9.66
N THR A 80 5.33 -10.85 8.45
CA THR A 80 5.95 -10.19 7.30
C THR A 80 5.09 -9.01 6.84
N PRO A 81 5.60 -7.76 6.81
CA PRO A 81 4.83 -6.62 6.33
C PRO A 81 4.57 -6.70 4.83
N VAL A 82 3.31 -6.54 4.45
CA VAL A 82 2.89 -6.45 3.06
C VAL A 82 2.08 -5.18 2.86
N ILE A 83 2.65 -4.22 2.15
CA ILE A 83 1.96 -2.97 1.78
C ILE A 83 1.18 -3.23 0.49
N SER A 84 -0.13 -3.24 0.61
CA SER A 84 -1.06 -3.55 -0.48
C SER A 84 -1.74 -2.30 -0.98
N ILE A 85 -1.60 -1.98 -2.26
CA ILE A 85 -2.19 -0.79 -2.88
C ILE A 85 -3.40 -1.19 -3.69
N VAL A 86 -4.56 -0.57 -3.39
CA VAL A 86 -5.85 -0.84 -4.03
C VAL A 86 -6.57 0.48 -4.26
N THR A 87 -6.33 1.11 -5.41
CA THR A 87 -6.97 2.39 -5.77
C THR A 87 -7.79 2.33 -7.05
N ASN A 88 -7.69 1.24 -7.81
CA ASN A 88 -8.45 1.03 -9.02
C ASN A 88 -9.65 0.10 -8.78
N LYS A 89 -10.84 0.66 -8.68
CA LYS A 89 -12.09 -0.06 -8.43
C LYS A 89 -12.36 -1.20 -9.41
N ASN A 90 -11.97 -1.04 -10.67
CA ASN A 90 -12.27 -2.03 -11.71
C ASN A 90 -11.53 -3.36 -11.53
N ILE A 91 -10.41 -3.34 -10.81
CA ILE A 91 -9.57 -4.52 -10.56
C ILE A 91 -9.39 -4.81 -9.06
N ALA A 92 -10.07 -4.06 -8.21
CA ALA A 92 -9.96 -4.16 -6.75
C ALA A 92 -10.21 -5.59 -6.25
N GLU A 93 -11.25 -6.26 -6.72
CA GLU A 93 -11.59 -7.63 -6.31
C GLU A 93 -10.44 -8.62 -6.53
N LYS A 94 -9.72 -8.49 -7.66
CA LYS A 94 -8.56 -9.34 -7.97
C LYS A 94 -7.40 -9.08 -7.03
N THR A 95 -7.16 -7.82 -6.67
CA THR A 95 -6.12 -7.45 -5.71
C THR A 95 -6.50 -7.91 -4.31
N ILE A 96 -7.76 -7.73 -3.91
CA ILE A 96 -8.28 -8.20 -2.62
C ILE A 96 -8.13 -9.72 -2.47
N SER A 97 -8.37 -10.50 -3.54
CA SER A 97 -8.13 -11.94 -3.54
C SER A 97 -6.66 -12.28 -3.20
N ASN A 98 -5.70 -11.51 -3.75
CA ASN A 98 -4.28 -11.71 -3.42
C ASN A 98 -3.94 -11.26 -1.99
N ILE A 99 -4.59 -10.20 -1.50
CA ILE A 99 -4.44 -9.77 -0.10
C ILE A 99 -4.90 -10.88 0.87
N LYS A 100 -6.02 -11.54 0.59
CA LYS A 100 -6.50 -12.68 1.38
C LYS A 100 -5.47 -13.81 1.45
N GLU A 101 -4.78 -14.07 0.36
CA GLU A 101 -3.75 -15.12 0.29
C GLU A 101 -2.54 -14.80 1.16
N VAL A 102 -1.98 -13.57 1.06
CA VAL A 102 -0.86 -13.18 1.92
C VAL A 102 -1.29 -13.11 3.39
N LYS A 103 -2.50 -12.64 3.65
CA LYS A 103 -3.08 -12.62 5.00
C LYS A 103 -3.21 -14.01 5.60
N SER A 104 -3.63 -15.01 4.82
CA SER A 104 -3.74 -16.39 5.27
C SER A 104 -2.41 -17.05 5.62
N ARG A 105 -1.30 -16.48 5.16
CA ARG A 105 0.07 -16.87 5.51
C ARG A 105 0.63 -16.15 6.73
N GLY A 106 -0.16 -15.29 7.37
CA GLY A 106 0.26 -14.53 8.54
C GLY A 106 0.87 -13.17 8.25
N ALA A 107 0.79 -12.67 7.01
CA ALA A 107 1.29 -11.34 6.68
C ALA A 107 0.67 -10.23 7.54
N GLU A 108 1.47 -9.27 7.94
CA GLU A 108 1.00 -8.00 8.49
C GLU A 108 0.63 -7.05 7.35
N VAL A 109 -0.65 -7.07 6.96
CA VAL A 109 -1.12 -6.30 5.81
C VAL A 109 -1.39 -4.85 6.18
N ILE A 110 -0.72 -3.94 5.47
CA ILE A 110 -0.96 -2.50 5.49
C ILE A 110 -1.64 -2.12 4.18
N LEU A 111 -2.91 -1.77 4.25
CA LEU A 111 -3.72 -1.43 3.09
C LEU A 111 -3.66 0.08 2.80
N LEU A 112 -3.23 0.45 1.60
CA LEU A 112 -3.37 1.79 1.05
C LEU A 112 -4.46 1.78 -0.01
N THR A 113 -5.54 2.52 0.23
CA THR A 113 -6.74 2.50 -0.61
C THR A 113 -7.39 3.87 -0.70
N ASN A 114 -8.40 3.99 -1.53
CA ASN A 114 -9.26 5.18 -1.61
C ASN A 114 -10.71 4.83 -1.20
N SER A 115 -11.57 5.84 -1.15
CA SER A 115 -12.96 5.68 -0.71
C SER A 115 -13.85 4.88 -1.67
N GLU A 116 -13.41 4.63 -2.90
CA GLU A 116 -14.16 3.83 -3.89
C GLU A 116 -13.88 2.33 -3.82
N CYS A 117 -12.78 1.94 -3.16
CA CYS A 117 -12.39 0.55 -3.01
C CYS A 117 -12.68 0.09 -1.60
N ASP A 118 -13.76 -0.66 -1.44
CA ASP A 118 -14.12 -1.25 -0.15
C ASP A 118 -13.38 -2.58 0.06
N VAL A 119 -12.68 -2.67 1.18
CA VAL A 119 -11.94 -3.86 1.59
C VAL A 119 -12.35 -4.20 3.01
N ASP A 120 -12.79 -5.43 3.22
CA ASP A 120 -13.19 -5.94 4.53
C ASP A 120 -12.03 -5.84 5.54
N SER A 121 -12.36 -5.43 6.75
CA SER A 121 -11.40 -5.23 7.84
C SER A 121 -10.64 -6.50 8.25
N ASP A 122 -11.16 -7.67 7.94
CA ASP A 122 -10.53 -8.95 8.23
C ASP A 122 -9.27 -9.21 7.37
N PHE A 123 -9.10 -8.45 6.28
CA PHE A 123 -8.00 -8.68 5.32
C PHE A 123 -6.81 -7.75 5.51
N TYR A 124 -6.86 -6.82 6.45
CA TYR A 124 -5.72 -5.94 6.74
C TYR A 124 -5.56 -5.72 8.26
N ASN A 125 -4.34 -5.35 8.66
CA ASN A 125 -4.02 -4.97 10.04
C ASN A 125 -4.10 -3.46 10.22
N LYS A 126 -3.67 -2.70 9.21
CA LYS A 126 -3.71 -1.24 9.19
C LYS A 126 -4.22 -0.75 7.84
N LYS A 127 -4.92 0.39 7.84
CA LYS A 127 -5.51 0.96 6.63
C LYS A 127 -5.19 2.44 6.52
N ILE A 128 -4.67 2.84 5.36
CA ILE A 128 -4.52 4.24 4.95
C ILE A 128 -5.56 4.51 3.87
N VAL A 129 -6.40 5.51 4.07
CA VAL A 129 -7.38 5.93 3.08
C VAL A 129 -6.97 7.29 2.52
N ILE A 130 -6.78 7.34 1.21
CA ILE A 130 -6.49 8.58 0.48
C ILE A 130 -7.74 9.07 -0.25
N PRO A 131 -7.83 10.38 -0.55
CA PRO A 131 -8.93 10.90 -1.35
C PRO A 131 -8.99 10.26 -2.74
N THR A 132 -10.20 10.03 -3.22
CA THR A 132 -10.43 9.66 -4.61
C THR A 132 -10.36 10.89 -5.50
N THR A 133 -9.68 10.77 -6.63
CA THR A 133 -9.55 11.82 -7.63
C THR A 133 -9.56 11.24 -9.04
N HIS A 134 -9.40 12.10 -10.04
CA HIS A 134 -9.32 11.65 -11.42
C HIS A 134 -8.17 10.64 -11.61
N LYS A 135 -8.41 9.59 -12.40
CA LYS A 135 -7.48 8.46 -12.60
C LYS A 135 -6.03 8.83 -12.98
N LEU A 136 -5.85 9.96 -13.67
CA LEU A 136 -4.51 10.47 -14.04
C LEU A 136 -3.76 11.15 -12.88
N ILE A 137 -4.49 11.60 -11.86
CA ILE A 137 -3.94 12.28 -10.69
C ILE A 137 -3.83 11.33 -9.49
N GLN A 138 -4.67 10.28 -9.44
CA GLN A 138 -4.69 9.32 -8.35
C GLN A 138 -3.30 8.77 -7.99
N PRO A 139 -2.40 8.40 -8.95
CA PRO A 139 -1.06 7.93 -8.62
C PRO A 139 -0.23 8.94 -7.82
N LEU A 140 -0.38 10.23 -8.11
CA LEU A 140 0.35 11.29 -7.38
C LEU A 140 -0.11 11.43 -5.93
N LEU A 141 -1.39 11.16 -5.64
CA LEU A 141 -1.89 11.11 -4.27
C LEU A 141 -1.50 9.81 -3.57
N THR A 142 -1.47 8.71 -4.32
CA THR A 142 -1.17 7.38 -3.77
C THR A 142 0.28 7.25 -3.31
N ILE A 143 1.22 7.92 -3.98
CA ILE A 143 2.64 7.86 -3.60
C ILE A 143 2.96 8.64 -2.32
N LEU A 144 2.21 9.68 -1.99
CA LEU A 144 2.52 10.57 -0.87
C LEU A 144 2.61 9.85 0.49
N PRO A 145 1.70 8.93 0.85
CA PRO A 145 1.81 8.17 2.09
C PRO A 145 3.02 7.23 2.15
N LEU A 146 3.68 6.97 1.02
CA LEU A 146 4.81 6.04 0.91
C LEU A 146 6.17 6.77 0.94
N GLN A 147 6.17 8.09 1.07
CA GLN A 147 7.35 8.94 1.19
C GLN A 147 7.65 9.32 2.64
#